data_12c866e477c4868c826ed6c262215299
#
_entry.id   12c866e477c4868c826ed6c262215299
#
_cell.length_a   1.000
_cell.length_b   1.000
_cell.length_c   1.000
_cell.angle_alpha   90.00
_cell.angle_beta   90.00
_cell.angle_gamma   90.00
#
_symmetry.space_group_name_H-M   'P 1'
#
loop_
_entity.id
_entity.type
_entity.pdbx_description
1 polymer ?
#
loop_
_entity_poly.entity_id
_entity_poly.type
_entity_poly.pdbx_seq_one_letter_code
_entity_poly.pdbx_strand_id
1 'polypeptide(L)'
;MPKRVFAAMSGGVDSSVAAYLLTRAGYAVTGATMTLYRPHGETGDTRDVTDARTICVKLGIPHKTYDMGEVFCRCVIENFIKVYEEGGTPNPCVTCNKTIKFGALWEAVTRDGAEAIATGHYARIKREGNRYLLCKAADEGKDQSYFLWQLPREMLPHILFPLGDMTKPEIRALAAEQGFETAHKSDSQDICFVPDGDYAGFMEHYTGRASEPGDFVNTDGKVLGQHKGIIHYTIGQRKGLGIALGEPAFVCSKEPDSRRVVLGKNQDLFTREIQLTHVNLLAVDSIDTPMAVTARIRSTHRGAAATVVMTGDHQALVIFDEPQRAACRGQSCVFYLGDVVVGGGIIS
;
A
#
# COMPACT_ATOMS: atom_id res chain seq x y z
N MET A 1 10.31 -27.63 -19.58
CA MET A 1 9.47 -26.56 -20.16
C MET A 1 9.76 -25.27 -19.41
N PRO A 2 9.70 -24.09 -20.04
CA PRO A 2 9.89 -22.83 -19.33
C PRO A 2 8.80 -22.65 -18.26
N LYS A 3 9.17 -22.07 -17.09
CA LYS A 3 8.23 -21.78 -16.00
C LYS A 3 7.14 -20.82 -16.48
N ARG A 4 5.87 -21.13 -16.20
CA ARG A 4 4.72 -20.32 -16.62
C ARG A 4 4.50 -19.19 -15.62
N VAL A 5 4.64 -17.94 -16.08
CA VAL A 5 4.54 -16.74 -15.27
C VAL A 5 3.41 -15.85 -15.76
N PHE A 6 2.52 -15.44 -14.85
CA PHE A 6 1.53 -14.43 -15.15
C PHE A 6 2.04 -13.07 -14.67
N ALA A 7 2.23 -12.14 -15.61
CA ALA A 7 2.65 -10.78 -15.32
C ALA A 7 1.41 -9.90 -15.10
N ALA A 8 1.25 -9.37 -13.88
CA ALA A 8 0.16 -8.44 -13.59
C ALA A 8 0.42 -7.10 -14.30
N MET A 9 -0.44 -6.79 -15.27
CA MET A 9 -0.31 -5.65 -16.18
C MET A 9 -1.33 -4.57 -15.79
N SER A 10 -0.84 -3.38 -15.46
CA SER A 10 -1.67 -2.19 -15.14
C SER A 10 -1.75 -1.18 -16.30
N GLY A 11 -1.22 -1.51 -17.47
CA GLY A 11 -1.09 -0.54 -18.55
C GLY A 11 -0.07 0.59 -18.29
N GLY A 12 0.74 0.48 -17.24
CA GLY A 12 1.81 1.43 -16.90
C GLY A 12 3.20 0.94 -17.35
N VAL A 13 4.19 1.84 -17.33
CA VAL A 13 5.56 1.56 -17.77
C VAL A 13 6.20 0.40 -17.00
N ASP A 14 6.04 0.37 -15.68
CA ASP A 14 6.70 -0.61 -14.82
C ASP A 14 6.24 -2.04 -15.12
N SER A 15 4.92 -2.25 -15.20
CA SER A 15 4.37 -3.57 -15.53
C SER A 15 4.73 -4.04 -16.96
N SER A 16 4.84 -3.10 -17.90
CA SER A 16 5.25 -3.40 -19.28
C SER A 16 6.69 -3.87 -19.35
N VAL A 17 7.61 -3.17 -18.67
CA VAL A 17 9.03 -3.55 -18.61
C VAL A 17 9.21 -4.85 -17.82
N ALA A 18 8.45 -5.07 -16.75
CA ALA A 18 8.49 -6.33 -16.01
C ALA A 18 8.13 -7.54 -16.91
N ALA A 19 7.07 -7.42 -17.71
CA ALA A 19 6.68 -8.47 -18.67
C ALA A 19 7.75 -8.69 -19.75
N TYR A 20 8.34 -7.62 -20.29
CA TYR A 20 9.44 -7.69 -21.24
C TYR A 20 10.66 -8.43 -20.69
N LEU A 21 11.11 -8.07 -19.47
CA LEU A 21 12.26 -8.70 -18.84
C LEU A 21 12.06 -10.20 -18.62
N LEU A 22 10.88 -10.61 -18.20
CA LEU A 22 10.52 -12.02 -18.03
C LEU A 22 10.53 -12.78 -19.35
N THR A 23 10.00 -12.19 -20.43
CA THR A 23 10.02 -12.78 -21.77
C THR A 23 11.46 -12.97 -22.25
N ARG A 24 12.31 -11.95 -22.04
CA ARG A 24 13.74 -12.00 -22.36
C ARG A 24 14.50 -13.05 -21.53
N ALA A 25 14.08 -13.28 -20.29
CA ALA A 25 14.65 -14.31 -19.42
C ALA A 25 14.17 -15.73 -19.76
N GLY A 26 13.33 -15.90 -20.79
CA GLY A 26 12.89 -17.21 -21.29
C GLY A 26 11.71 -17.83 -20.52
N TYR A 27 10.98 -17.05 -19.72
CA TYR A 27 9.74 -17.52 -19.11
C TYR A 27 8.61 -17.63 -20.15
N ALA A 28 7.68 -18.55 -19.91
CA ALA A 28 6.40 -18.58 -20.63
C ALA A 28 5.44 -17.57 -20.00
N VAL A 29 5.46 -16.33 -20.52
CA VAL A 29 4.74 -15.19 -19.92
C VAL A 29 3.33 -15.07 -20.47
N THR A 30 2.36 -14.83 -19.62
CA THR A 30 0.99 -14.38 -19.95
C THR A 30 0.72 -13.07 -19.23
N GLY A 31 0.27 -12.04 -19.93
CA GLY A 31 -0.19 -10.80 -19.33
C GLY A 31 -1.54 -11.01 -18.62
N ALA A 32 -1.68 -10.50 -17.39
CA ALA A 32 -2.90 -10.59 -16.58
C ALA A 32 -3.31 -9.18 -16.14
N THR A 33 -4.44 -8.68 -16.61
CA THR A 33 -4.96 -7.38 -16.19
C THR A 33 -6.21 -7.56 -15.35
N MET A 34 -6.26 -6.89 -14.20
CA MET A 34 -7.43 -6.87 -13.34
C MET A 34 -8.34 -5.69 -13.74
N THR A 35 -9.63 -5.95 -13.85
CA THR A 35 -10.63 -4.88 -13.76
C THR A 35 -11.06 -4.78 -12.29
N LEU A 36 -10.91 -3.56 -11.73
CA LEU A 36 -11.20 -3.27 -10.32
C LEU A 36 -12.56 -2.56 -10.20
N TYR A 37 -12.66 -1.61 -9.28
CA TYR A 37 -13.87 -0.80 -9.11
C TYR A 37 -14.21 -0.01 -10.38
N ARG A 38 -15.51 -0.03 -10.75
CA ARG A 38 -16.09 0.81 -11.80
C ARG A 38 -17.30 1.55 -11.22
N PRO A 39 -17.38 2.87 -11.43
CA PRO A 39 -18.61 3.59 -11.15
C PRO A 39 -19.81 2.97 -11.88
N HIS A 40 -20.99 3.09 -11.31
CA HIS A 40 -22.21 2.50 -11.88
C HIS A 40 -22.47 2.97 -13.34
N GLY A 41 -22.65 2.01 -14.23
CA GLY A 41 -22.98 2.26 -15.65
C GLY A 41 -21.81 2.27 -16.62
N GLU A 42 -20.56 2.22 -16.15
CA GLU A 42 -19.40 2.08 -17.04
C GLU A 42 -19.29 0.66 -17.59
N THR A 43 -19.24 0.54 -18.91
CA THR A 43 -19.12 -0.74 -19.65
C THR A 43 -17.90 -0.69 -20.57
N GLY A 44 -17.38 -1.87 -20.94
CA GLY A 44 -16.25 -2.02 -21.86
C GLY A 44 -14.89 -2.10 -21.17
N ASP A 45 -13.84 -2.19 -21.98
CA ASP A 45 -12.46 -2.24 -21.52
C ASP A 45 -12.02 -0.86 -21.02
N THR A 46 -11.37 -0.84 -19.86
CA THR A 46 -10.71 0.37 -19.38
C THR A 46 -9.48 0.66 -20.24
N ARG A 47 -9.01 1.92 -20.20
CA ARG A 47 -7.78 2.33 -20.89
C ARG A 47 -6.58 1.43 -20.47
N ASP A 48 -6.51 1.08 -19.19
CA ASP A 48 -5.43 0.23 -18.67
C ASP A 48 -5.46 -1.18 -19.27
N VAL A 49 -6.65 -1.77 -19.49
CA VAL A 49 -6.80 -3.06 -20.17
C VAL A 49 -6.35 -2.96 -21.63
N THR A 50 -6.73 -1.88 -22.32
CA THR A 50 -6.33 -1.65 -23.72
C THR A 50 -4.84 -1.46 -23.86
N ASP A 51 -4.23 -0.64 -23.00
CA ASP A 51 -2.79 -0.39 -23.01
C ASP A 51 -2.01 -1.68 -22.68
N ALA A 52 -2.44 -2.45 -21.68
CA ALA A 52 -1.83 -3.73 -21.34
C ALA A 52 -1.91 -4.74 -22.50
N ARG A 53 -3.07 -4.82 -23.17
CA ARG A 53 -3.26 -5.68 -24.34
C ARG A 53 -2.32 -5.29 -25.49
N THR A 54 -2.19 -4.00 -25.78
CA THR A 54 -1.27 -3.47 -26.79
C THR A 54 0.19 -3.88 -26.52
N ILE A 55 0.63 -3.76 -25.27
CA ILE A 55 1.97 -4.23 -24.87
C ILE A 55 2.12 -5.73 -25.04
N CYS A 56 1.13 -6.53 -24.65
CA CYS A 56 1.17 -7.98 -24.79
C CYS A 56 1.27 -8.41 -26.26
N VAL A 57 0.51 -7.76 -27.16
CA VAL A 57 0.61 -7.98 -28.61
C VAL A 57 2.00 -7.67 -29.12
N LYS A 58 2.59 -6.54 -28.70
CA LYS A 58 3.96 -6.14 -29.08
C LYS A 58 5.02 -7.12 -28.60
N LEU A 59 4.84 -7.70 -27.41
CA LEU A 59 5.73 -8.71 -26.84
C LEU A 59 5.48 -10.12 -27.39
N GLY A 60 4.42 -10.34 -28.18
CA GLY A 60 4.05 -11.66 -28.69
C GLY A 60 3.59 -12.63 -27.59
N ILE A 61 3.03 -12.13 -26.49
CA ILE A 61 2.55 -12.93 -25.35
C ILE A 61 1.02 -12.91 -25.26
N PRO A 62 0.38 -13.98 -24.76
CA PRO A 62 -1.04 -14.00 -24.46
C PRO A 62 -1.43 -12.93 -23.43
N HIS A 63 -2.69 -12.46 -23.49
CA HIS A 63 -3.28 -11.55 -22.52
C HIS A 63 -4.62 -12.07 -22.02
N LYS A 64 -4.84 -12.00 -20.70
CA LYS A 64 -6.10 -12.33 -20.05
C LYS A 64 -6.55 -11.19 -19.15
N THR A 65 -7.84 -10.96 -19.07
CA THR A 65 -8.46 -10.00 -18.15
C THR A 65 -9.23 -10.75 -17.07
N TYR A 66 -9.09 -10.31 -15.83
CA TYR A 66 -9.73 -10.89 -14.65
C TYR A 66 -10.60 -9.83 -13.97
N ASP A 67 -11.87 -10.12 -13.82
CA ASP A 67 -12.78 -9.24 -13.07
C ASP A 67 -12.58 -9.47 -11.56
N MET A 68 -12.12 -8.41 -10.89
CA MET A 68 -11.88 -8.38 -9.46
C MET A 68 -12.74 -7.30 -8.77
N GLY A 69 -13.72 -6.72 -9.48
CA GLY A 69 -14.51 -5.57 -9.01
C GLY A 69 -15.19 -5.82 -7.68
N GLU A 70 -15.94 -6.92 -7.57
CA GLU A 70 -16.67 -7.24 -6.33
C GLU A 70 -15.74 -7.45 -5.13
N VAL A 71 -14.71 -8.29 -5.30
CA VAL A 71 -13.76 -8.56 -4.20
C VAL A 71 -12.95 -7.32 -3.83
N PHE A 72 -12.65 -6.44 -4.81
CA PHE A 72 -11.98 -5.17 -4.57
C PHE A 72 -12.86 -4.22 -3.74
N CYS A 73 -14.14 -4.07 -4.09
CA CYS A 73 -15.08 -3.26 -3.31
C CYS A 73 -15.15 -3.74 -1.87
N ARG A 74 -15.40 -5.03 -1.66
CA ARG A 74 -15.55 -5.62 -0.33
C ARG A 74 -14.27 -5.57 0.51
N CYS A 75 -13.12 -5.91 -0.06
CA CYS A 75 -11.89 -6.03 0.73
C CYS A 75 -11.10 -4.74 0.85
N VAL A 76 -11.15 -3.86 -0.17
CA VAL A 76 -10.30 -2.67 -0.23
C VAL A 76 -11.11 -1.41 0.06
N ILE A 77 -12.21 -1.17 -0.69
CA ILE A 77 -12.97 0.08 -0.55
C ILE A 77 -13.73 0.12 0.78
N GLU A 78 -14.47 -0.95 1.11
CA GLU A 78 -15.24 -0.99 2.37
C GLU A 78 -14.31 -0.95 3.60
N ASN A 79 -13.15 -1.64 3.54
CA ASN A 79 -12.15 -1.54 4.60
C ASN A 79 -11.56 -0.12 4.71
N PHE A 80 -11.32 0.55 3.56
CA PHE A 80 -10.85 1.92 3.52
C PHE A 80 -11.84 2.87 4.20
N ILE A 81 -13.12 2.76 3.88
CA ILE A 81 -14.20 3.55 4.48
C ILE A 81 -14.29 3.29 5.99
N LYS A 82 -14.35 2.01 6.37
CA LYS A 82 -14.45 1.60 7.78
C LYS A 82 -13.33 2.19 8.63
N VAL A 83 -12.07 2.10 8.19
CA VAL A 83 -10.93 2.64 8.95
C VAL A 83 -11.02 4.16 9.10
N TYR A 84 -11.50 4.88 8.08
CA TYR A 84 -11.72 6.33 8.20
C TYR A 84 -12.86 6.68 9.16
N GLU A 85 -13.97 5.95 9.10
CA GLU A 85 -15.11 6.11 10.02
C GLU A 85 -14.70 5.83 11.48
N GLU A 86 -13.79 4.87 11.69
CA GLU A 86 -13.19 4.56 13.00
C GLU A 86 -12.08 5.56 13.43
N GLY A 87 -11.94 6.67 12.72
CA GLY A 87 -10.95 7.72 13.04
C GLY A 87 -9.51 7.39 12.61
N GLY A 88 -9.26 6.26 11.96
CA GLY A 88 -7.95 5.87 11.47
C GLY A 88 -7.57 6.53 10.13
N THR A 89 -6.43 6.11 9.60
CA THR A 89 -5.96 6.43 8.25
C THR A 89 -5.52 5.13 7.58
N PRO A 90 -6.30 4.58 6.65
CA PRO A 90 -6.02 3.29 6.04
C PRO A 90 -4.84 3.32 5.07
N ASN A 91 -4.30 2.14 4.76
CA ASN A 91 -3.38 1.94 3.65
C ASN A 91 -3.97 0.93 2.64
N PRO A 92 -4.80 1.39 1.69
CA PRO A 92 -5.49 0.50 0.76
C PRO A 92 -4.53 -0.28 -0.15
N CYS A 93 -3.33 0.24 -0.43
CA CYS A 93 -2.33 -0.47 -1.25
C CYS A 93 -1.80 -1.72 -0.56
N VAL A 94 -1.60 -1.71 0.76
CA VAL A 94 -1.21 -2.89 1.54
C VAL A 94 -2.32 -3.95 1.46
N THR A 95 -3.57 -3.54 1.70
CA THR A 95 -4.74 -4.43 1.60
C THR A 95 -4.88 -5.01 0.19
N CYS A 96 -4.79 -4.17 -0.86
CA CYS A 96 -4.89 -4.59 -2.25
C CYS A 96 -3.79 -5.60 -2.62
N ASN A 97 -2.54 -5.37 -2.22
CA ASN A 97 -1.48 -6.33 -2.48
C ASN A 97 -1.79 -7.69 -1.85
N LYS A 98 -2.19 -7.73 -0.56
CA LYS A 98 -2.51 -8.97 0.15
C LYS A 98 -3.73 -9.68 -0.45
N THR A 99 -4.85 -8.97 -0.61
CA THR A 99 -6.15 -9.62 -0.88
C THR A 99 -6.46 -9.75 -2.36
N ILE A 100 -6.01 -8.81 -3.19
CA ILE A 100 -6.34 -8.78 -4.61
C ILE A 100 -5.18 -9.32 -5.45
N LYS A 101 -4.01 -8.65 -5.46
CA LYS A 101 -2.93 -9.03 -6.38
C LYS A 101 -2.33 -10.39 -6.05
N PHE A 102 -1.96 -10.60 -4.79
CA PHE A 102 -1.34 -11.86 -4.32
C PHE A 102 -2.33 -12.78 -3.60
N GLY A 103 -3.62 -12.43 -3.59
CA GLY A 103 -4.75 -13.25 -3.16
C GLY A 103 -5.60 -13.67 -4.35
N ALA A 104 -6.70 -12.98 -4.60
CA ALA A 104 -7.71 -13.37 -5.60
C ALA A 104 -7.14 -13.52 -7.03
N LEU A 105 -6.25 -12.62 -7.49
CA LEU A 105 -5.61 -12.77 -8.79
C LEU A 105 -4.69 -13.99 -8.81
N TRP A 106 -3.88 -14.21 -7.76
CA TRP A 106 -3.03 -15.39 -7.67
C TRP A 106 -3.85 -16.68 -7.78
N GLU A 107 -4.95 -16.79 -7.05
CA GLU A 107 -5.87 -17.93 -7.15
C GLU A 107 -6.43 -18.12 -8.57
N ALA A 108 -6.81 -17.01 -9.23
CA ALA A 108 -7.35 -17.07 -10.58
C ALA A 108 -6.30 -17.52 -11.61
N VAL A 109 -5.08 -16.94 -11.57
CA VAL A 109 -4.03 -17.31 -12.53
C VAL A 109 -3.48 -18.71 -12.26
N THR A 110 -3.49 -19.19 -11.00
CA THR A 110 -3.10 -20.55 -10.66
C THR A 110 -4.05 -21.58 -11.28
N ARG A 111 -5.37 -21.31 -11.29
CA ARG A 111 -6.36 -22.14 -12.01
C ARG A 111 -6.08 -22.18 -13.51
N ASP A 112 -5.53 -21.11 -14.06
CA ASP A 112 -5.09 -21.04 -15.46
C ASP A 112 -3.68 -21.64 -15.68
N GLY A 113 -3.09 -22.20 -14.64
CA GLY A 113 -1.84 -22.94 -14.69
C GLY A 113 -0.59 -22.11 -14.43
N ALA A 114 -0.69 -20.94 -13.77
CA ALA A 114 0.48 -20.19 -13.35
C ALA A 114 1.31 -20.97 -12.31
N GLU A 115 2.63 -20.87 -12.42
CA GLU A 115 3.61 -21.37 -11.44
C GLU A 115 4.21 -20.21 -10.65
N ALA A 116 4.10 -18.98 -11.18
CA ALA A 116 4.47 -17.75 -10.50
C ALA A 116 3.65 -16.57 -11.03
N ILE A 117 3.56 -15.54 -10.19
CA ILE A 117 3.00 -14.23 -10.53
C ILE A 117 4.11 -13.18 -10.46
N ALA A 118 4.14 -12.28 -11.43
CA ALA A 118 5.08 -11.16 -11.46
C ALA A 118 4.35 -9.83 -11.46
N THR A 119 4.97 -8.82 -10.88
CA THR A 119 4.43 -7.45 -10.88
C THR A 119 5.56 -6.45 -11.11
N GLY A 120 5.19 -5.23 -11.50
CA GLY A 120 6.10 -4.09 -11.62
C GLY A 120 6.46 -3.42 -10.29
N HIS A 121 6.38 -4.11 -9.14
CA HIS A 121 6.80 -3.53 -7.87
C HIS A 121 8.33 -3.42 -7.78
N TYR A 122 8.77 -2.31 -7.18
CA TYR A 122 10.15 -2.10 -6.77
C TYR A 122 10.37 -2.75 -5.40
N ALA A 123 10.72 -4.01 -5.40
CA ALA A 123 11.10 -4.81 -4.25
C ALA A 123 11.94 -5.99 -4.74
N ARG A 124 12.60 -6.70 -3.86
CA ARG A 124 13.39 -7.89 -4.20
C ARG A 124 12.93 -9.08 -3.37
N ILE A 125 13.01 -10.27 -3.96
CA ILE A 125 12.92 -11.52 -3.23
C ILE A 125 14.26 -12.23 -3.34
N LYS A 126 14.93 -12.43 -2.22
CA LYS A 126 16.18 -13.17 -2.11
C LYS A 126 15.93 -14.53 -1.50
N ARG A 127 16.70 -15.53 -1.94
CA ARG A 127 16.68 -16.85 -1.32
C ARG A 127 17.94 -17.02 -0.47
N GLU A 128 17.75 -17.32 0.82
CA GLU A 128 18.82 -17.66 1.75
C GLU A 128 18.54 -19.05 2.34
N GLY A 129 19.33 -20.04 1.92
CA GLY A 129 19.06 -21.43 2.26
C GLY A 129 17.68 -21.89 1.79
N ASN A 130 16.81 -22.23 2.73
CA ASN A 130 15.43 -22.67 2.46
C ASN A 130 14.40 -21.54 2.61
N ARG A 131 14.81 -20.31 2.95
CA ARG A 131 13.91 -19.17 3.13
C ARG A 131 13.93 -18.24 1.92
N TYR A 132 12.77 -17.67 1.65
CA TYR A 132 12.61 -16.53 0.74
C TYR A 132 12.40 -15.27 1.58
N LEU A 133 13.16 -14.23 1.30
CA LEU A 133 13.17 -12.98 2.04
C LEU A 133 12.68 -11.85 1.14
N LEU A 134 11.68 -11.11 1.61
CA LEU A 134 11.29 -9.85 0.97
C LEU A 134 12.31 -8.78 1.36
N CYS A 135 12.86 -8.07 0.38
CA CYS A 135 13.86 -7.03 0.57
C CYS A 135 13.47 -5.73 -0.11
N LYS A 136 14.03 -4.63 0.37
CA LYS A 136 13.94 -3.31 -0.30
C LYS A 136 14.45 -3.42 -1.74
N ALA A 137 13.98 -2.52 -2.61
CA ALA A 137 14.53 -2.34 -3.94
C ALA A 137 15.95 -1.74 -3.90
N ALA A 138 16.66 -1.83 -5.04
CA ALA A 138 17.93 -1.13 -5.23
C ALA A 138 17.72 0.39 -5.34
N ASP A 139 16.62 0.83 -5.96
CA ASP A 139 16.19 2.24 -5.99
C ASP A 139 15.45 2.58 -4.69
N GLU A 140 16.17 3.15 -3.71
CA GLU A 140 15.59 3.54 -2.42
C GLU A 140 14.45 4.57 -2.57
N GLY A 141 14.51 5.43 -3.60
CA GLY A 141 13.49 6.45 -3.87
C GLY A 141 12.18 5.86 -4.42
N LYS A 142 12.22 4.62 -4.89
CA LYS A 142 11.07 3.89 -5.44
C LYS A 142 10.71 2.64 -4.64
N ASP A 143 11.43 2.33 -3.56
CA ASP A 143 11.19 1.14 -2.74
C ASP A 143 9.72 1.00 -2.31
N GLN A 144 9.13 -0.12 -2.69
CA GLN A 144 7.73 -0.47 -2.39
C GLN A 144 7.59 -1.64 -1.41
N SER A 145 8.68 -2.08 -0.80
CA SER A 145 8.67 -3.17 0.18
C SER A 145 7.73 -2.89 1.38
N TYR A 146 7.57 -1.60 1.73
CA TYR A 146 6.60 -1.14 2.73
C TYR A 146 5.15 -1.58 2.44
N PHE A 147 4.74 -1.69 1.19
CA PHE A 147 3.37 -2.08 0.83
C PHE A 147 3.17 -3.60 0.74
N LEU A 148 4.22 -4.39 0.97
CA LEU A 148 4.24 -5.83 0.74
C LEU A 148 4.39 -6.66 2.03
N TRP A 149 4.50 -6.02 3.19
CA TRP A 149 4.74 -6.70 4.47
C TRP A 149 3.64 -7.69 4.89
N GLN A 150 2.42 -7.51 4.41
CA GLN A 150 1.29 -8.41 4.71
C GLN A 150 1.21 -9.65 3.81
N LEU A 151 2.15 -9.83 2.88
CA LEU A 151 2.17 -11.04 2.05
C LEU A 151 2.31 -12.28 2.93
N PRO A 152 1.59 -13.38 2.62
CA PRO A 152 1.87 -14.65 3.25
C PRO A 152 3.29 -15.13 2.89
N ARG A 153 4.02 -15.66 3.86
CA ARG A 153 5.40 -16.12 3.66
C ARG A 153 5.49 -17.21 2.58
N GLU A 154 4.52 -18.11 2.55
CA GLU A 154 4.40 -19.19 1.57
C GLU A 154 4.19 -18.70 0.13
N MET A 155 3.79 -17.45 -0.05
CA MET A 155 3.65 -16.85 -1.37
C MET A 155 4.99 -16.39 -1.96
N LEU A 156 5.99 -16.05 -1.14
CA LEU A 156 7.24 -15.45 -1.62
C LEU A 156 7.96 -16.31 -2.69
N PRO A 157 7.97 -17.67 -2.64
CA PRO A 157 8.58 -18.49 -3.70
C PRO A 157 7.89 -18.37 -5.07
N HIS A 158 6.64 -17.91 -5.09
CA HIS A 158 5.81 -17.80 -6.29
C HIS A 158 5.75 -16.38 -6.87
N ILE A 159 6.41 -15.41 -6.22
CA ILE A 159 6.40 -14.01 -6.64
C ILE A 159 7.72 -13.64 -7.34
N LEU A 160 7.61 -12.88 -8.43
CA LEU A 160 8.74 -12.28 -9.13
C LEU A 160 8.58 -10.76 -9.19
N PHE A 161 9.65 -10.06 -8.81
CA PHE A 161 9.78 -8.60 -8.93
C PHE A 161 10.93 -8.26 -9.88
N PRO A 162 10.71 -8.28 -11.21
CA PRO A 162 11.79 -8.12 -12.18
C PRO A 162 12.51 -6.76 -12.13
N LEU A 163 11.86 -5.76 -11.52
CA LEU A 163 12.38 -4.39 -11.44
C LEU A 163 13.20 -4.12 -10.17
N GLY A 164 13.29 -5.08 -9.27
CA GLY A 164 13.84 -4.87 -7.92
C GLY A 164 15.28 -4.38 -7.88
N ASP A 165 16.09 -4.73 -8.88
CA ASP A 165 17.50 -4.34 -8.98
C ASP A 165 17.75 -3.19 -9.96
N MET A 166 16.69 -2.55 -10.49
CA MET A 166 16.76 -1.47 -11.47
C MET A 166 16.28 -0.14 -10.88
N THR A 167 16.85 0.94 -11.39
CA THR A 167 16.39 2.31 -11.08
C THR A 167 15.28 2.75 -12.04
N LYS A 168 14.45 3.70 -11.61
CA LYS A 168 13.36 4.23 -12.44
C LYS A 168 13.85 4.83 -13.77
N PRO A 169 14.97 5.59 -13.84
CA PRO A 169 15.53 6.05 -15.11
C PRO A 169 15.89 4.91 -16.07
N GLU A 170 16.52 3.84 -15.59
CA GLU A 170 16.87 2.65 -16.41
C GLU A 170 15.62 1.99 -16.99
N ILE A 171 14.55 1.86 -16.18
CA ILE A 171 13.29 1.29 -16.63
C ILE A 171 12.63 2.16 -17.69
N ARG A 172 12.64 3.49 -17.54
CA ARG A 172 12.11 4.40 -18.57
C ARG A 172 12.93 4.36 -19.85
N ALA A 173 14.26 4.30 -19.75
CA ALA A 173 15.15 4.17 -20.90
C ALA A 173 14.85 2.87 -21.66
N LEU A 174 14.72 1.75 -20.95
CA LEU A 174 14.40 0.46 -21.53
C LEU A 174 13.01 0.44 -22.20
N ALA A 175 12.01 1.05 -21.56
CA ALA A 175 10.68 1.20 -22.15
C ALA A 175 10.69 2.02 -23.45
N ALA A 176 11.47 3.09 -23.50
CA ALA A 176 11.63 3.92 -24.69
C ALA A 176 12.38 3.18 -25.80
N GLU A 177 13.47 2.45 -25.47
CA GLU A 177 14.20 1.60 -26.42
C GLU A 177 13.30 0.54 -27.06
N GLN A 178 12.41 -0.06 -26.26
CA GLN A 178 11.43 -1.01 -26.76
C GLN A 178 10.24 -0.35 -27.46
N GLY A 179 10.19 0.98 -27.51
CA GLY A 179 9.13 1.76 -28.15
C GLY A 179 7.77 1.56 -27.46
N PHE A 180 7.73 1.39 -26.14
CA PHE A 180 6.48 1.29 -25.41
C PHE A 180 5.85 2.67 -25.30
N GLU A 181 4.60 2.84 -25.76
CA GLU A 181 3.88 4.11 -25.68
C GLU A 181 3.70 4.57 -24.22
N THR A 182 3.73 3.62 -23.29
CA THR A 182 3.62 3.86 -21.84
C THR A 182 4.87 4.51 -21.23
N ALA A 183 6.02 4.61 -21.95
CA ALA A 183 7.28 5.16 -21.45
C ALA A 183 7.14 6.60 -20.89
N HIS A 184 6.20 7.38 -21.44
CA HIS A 184 5.96 8.78 -21.06
C HIS A 184 4.81 8.97 -20.06
N LYS A 185 4.11 7.87 -19.67
CA LYS A 185 3.06 7.97 -18.65
C LYS A 185 3.66 8.40 -17.30
N SER A 186 2.97 9.32 -16.62
CA SER A 186 3.28 9.66 -15.23
C SER A 186 3.03 8.46 -14.32
N ASP A 187 3.79 8.36 -13.24
CA ASP A 187 3.53 7.37 -12.19
C ASP A 187 2.21 7.71 -11.49
N SER A 188 1.43 6.70 -11.12
CA SER A 188 0.26 6.91 -10.26
C SER A 188 0.73 7.42 -8.89
N GLN A 189 0.32 8.63 -8.52
CA GLN A 189 0.73 9.28 -7.27
C GLN A 189 -0.29 9.03 -6.15
N ASP A 190 -1.56 8.81 -6.50
CA ASP A 190 -2.69 8.71 -5.60
C ASP A 190 -3.30 7.31 -5.56
N ILE A 191 -4.27 7.13 -4.66
CA ILE A 191 -5.06 5.91 -4.53
C ILE A 191 -5.84 5.70 -5.82
N CYS A 192 -5.70 4.53 -6.45
CA CYS A 192 -6.19 4.25 -7.81
C CYS A 192 -7.71 4.44 -7.99
N PHE A 193 -8.51 4.35 -6.93
CA PHE A 193 -9.97 4.57 -6.96
C PHE A 193 -10.39 5.96 -6.45
N VAL A 194 -9.43 6.84 -6.08
CA VAL A 194 -9.67 8.25 -5.70
C VAL A 194 -8.64 9.12 -6.43
N PRO A 195 -8.72 9.22 -7.76
CA PRO A 195 -7.68 9.85 -8.58
C PRO A 195 -7.57 11.36 -8.41
N ASP A 196 -8.60 12.02 -7.88
CA ASP A 196 -8.66 13.45 -7.58
C ASP A 196 -8.17 13.80 -6.16
N GLY A 197 -7.89 12.78 -5.33
CA GLY A 197 -7.46 12.94 -3.95
C GLY A 197 -8.57 13.39 -2.98
N ASP A 198 -9.83 13.50 -3.42
CA ASP A 198 -10.97 13.81 -2.55
C ASP A 198 -11.53 12.54 -1.90
N TYR A 199 -10.82 12.03 -0.89
CA TYR A 199 -11.21 10.81 -0.19
C TYR A 199 -12.58 10.91 0.49
N ALA A 200 -12.92 12.09 1.05
CA ALA A 200 -14.18 12.27 1.74
C ALA A 200 -15.35 12.32 0.76
N GLY A 201 -15.23 13.09 -0.33
CA GLY A 201 -16.23 13.11 -1.40
C GLY A 201 -16.44 11.74 -2.02
N PHE A 202 -15.37 10.97 -2.24
CA PHE A 202 -15.48 9.58 -2.70
C PHE A 202 -16.28 8.72 -1.72
N MET A 203 -15.98 8.79 -0.41
CA MET A 203 -16.68 7.99 0.61
C MET A 203 -18.16 8.38 0.71
N GLU A 204 -18.48 9.66 0.68
CA GLU A 204 -19.86 10.17 0.69
C GLU A 204 -20.62 9.69 -0.55
N HIS A 205 -20.01 9.76 -1.72
CA HIS A 205 -20.63 9.28 -2.97
C HIS A 205 -20.83 7.76 -2.95
N TYR A 206 -19.83 6.99 -2.54
CA TYR A 206 -19.89 5.53 -2.51
C TYR A 206 -20.92 4.99 -1.53
N THR A 207 -21.02 5.62 -0.34
CA THR A 207 -21.96 5.19 0.71
C THR A 207 -23.36 5.79 0.56
N GLY A 208 -23.51 6.86 -0.23
CA GLY A 208 -24.75 7.67 -0.28
C GLY A 208 -25.03 8.41 1.02
N ARG A 209 -24.05 8.55 1.93
CA ARG A 209 -24.19 9.19 3.23
C ARG A 209 -23.28 10.41 3.32
N ALA A 210 -23.84 11.56 3.68
CA ALA A 210 -23.05 12.75 4.00
C ALA A 210 -22.33 12.60 5.35
N SER A 211 -21.15 13.20 5.45
CA SER A 211 -20.39 13.26 6.70
C SER A 211 -21.13 14.06 7.76
N GLU A 212 -21.18 13.54 8.98
CA GLU A 212 -21.79 14.26 10.09
C GLU A 212 -20.81 15.30 10.68
N PRO A 213 -21.22 16.57 10.80
CA PRO A 213 -20.44 17.60 11.48
C PRO A 213 -20.15 17.26 12.94
N GLY A 214 -19.08 17.84 13.47
CA GLY A 214 -18.70 17.70 14.87
C GLY A 214 -17.83 18.85 15.33
N ASP A 215 -17.26 18.73 16.53
CA ASP A 215 -16.50 19.79 17.14
C ASP A 215 -14.99 19.62 17.01
N PHE A 216 -14.29 20.70 16.64
CA PHE A 216 -12.90 20.85 16.98
C PHE A 216 -12.76 21.17 18.45
N VAL A 217 -11.91 20.42 19.15
CA VAL A 217 -11.56 20.67 20.54
C VAL A 217 -10.06 20.78 20.71
N ASN A 218 -9.60 21.49 21.75
CA ASN A 218 -8.20 21.44 22.14
C ASN A 218 -7.91 20.19 23.00
N THR A 219 -6.66 20.00 23.41
CA THR A 219 -6.23 18.90 24.29
C THR A 219 -6.89 18.87 25.66
N ASP A 220 -7.45 20.01 26.13
CA ASP A 220 -8.20 20.13 27.40
C ASP A 220 -9.70 19.89 27.19
N GLY A 221 -10.16 19.58 25.98
CA GLY A 221 -11.57 19.36 25.65
C GLY A 221 -12.39 20.63 25.40
N LYS A 222 -11.78 21.83 25.38
CA LYS A 222 -12.46 23.08 25.07
C LYS A 222 -12.82 23.13 23.59
N VAL A 223 -14.06 23.41 23.26
CA VAL A 223 -14.56 23.59 21.91
C VAL A 223 -13.92 24.83 21.26
N LEU A 224 -13.35 24.65 20.06
CA LEU A 224 -12.69 25.67 19.26
C LEU A 224 -13.52 26.11 18.06
N GLY A 225 -14.43 25.27 17.60
CA GLY A 225 -15.29 25.49 16.43
C GLY A 225 -15.87 24.18 15.91
N GLN A 226 -16.49 24.21 14.74
CA GLN A 226 -17.09 23.03 14.11
C GLN A 226 -16.34 22.60 12.86
N HIS A 227 -16.35 21.30 12.61
CA HIS A 227 -15.82 20.67 11.41
C HIS A 227 -16.91 19.94 10.61
N LYS A 228 -16.63 19.66 9.35
CA LYS A 228 -17.56 19.06 8.38
C LYS A 228 -17.64 17.52 8.39
N GLY A 229 -17.03 16.87 9.37
CA GLY A 229 -16.98 15.41 9.53
C GLY A 229 -15.55 14.90 9.73
N ILE A 230 -15.38 13.89 10.60
CA ILE A 230 -14.05 13.36 11.00
C ILE A 230 -13.25 12.76 9.83
N ILE A 231 -13.94 12.27 8.80
CA ILE A 231 -13.30 11.65 7.63
C ILE A 231 -12.51 12.65 6.77
N HIS A 232 -12.77 13.94 6.91
CA HIS A 232 -12.06 15.01 6.19
C HIS A 232 -10.69 15.35 6.79
N TYR A 233 -10.32 14.73 7.92
CA TYR A 233 -9.10 15.09 8.65
C TYR A 233 -8.20 13.89 8.88
N THR A 234 -6.88 14.16 8.83
CA THR A 234 -5.83 13.16 9.05
C THR A 234 -4.91 13.63 10.17
N ILE A 235 -4.44 12.71 11.01
CA ILE A 235 -3.48 12.99 12.08
C ILE A 235 -2.23 13.67 11.50
N GLY A 236 -1.81 14.78 12.13
CA GLY A 236 -0.69 15.61 11.68
C GLY A 236 -1.06 16.69 10.66
N GLN A 237 -2.32 16.73 10.19
CA GLN A 237 -2.82 17.76 9.28
C GLN A 237 -2.79 19.13 9.96
N ARG A 238 -2.27 20.15 9.24
CA ARG A 238 -2.22 21.55 9.68
C ARG A 238 -3.08 22.47 8.80
N LYS A 239 -3.08 22.24 7.49
CA LYS A 239 -3.79 23.08 6.51
C LYS A 239 -5.18 22.55 6.25
N GLY A 240 -6.11 23.43 5.81
CA GLY A 240 -7.44 23.01 5.42
C GLY A 240 -8.37 22.68 6.58
N LEU A 241 -8.05 23.11 7.81
CA LEU A 241 -8.91 22.90 8.97
C LEU A 241 -10.18 23.79 8.93
N GLY A 242 -10.17 24.89 8.19
CA GLY A 242 -11.33 25.78 8.07
C GLY A 242 -11.62 26.61 9.35
N ILE A 243 -10.65 26.70 10.26
CA ILE A 243 -10.78 27.43 11.53
C ILE A 243 -9.57 28.35 11.73
N ALA A 244 -9.82 29.56 12.27
CA ALA A 244 -8.78 30.54 12.60
C ALA A 244 -8.46 30.46 14.11
N LEU A 245 -7.26 30.00 14.45
CA LEU A 245 -6.87 29.74 15.85
C LEU A 245 -5.81 30.70 16.37
N GLY A 246 -5.30 31.66 15.55
CA GLY A 246 -4.24 32.60 15.94
C GLY A 246 -2.85 31.98 16.07
N GLU A 247 -2.73 30.67 16.33
CA GLU A 247 -1.48 29.91 16.35
C GLU A 247 -1.60 28.63 15.52
N PRO A 248 -0.45 28.06 15.03
CA PRO A 248 -0.48 26.82 14.28
C PRO A 248 -1.00 25.65 15.14
N ALA A 249 -2.08 24.99 14.67
CA ALA A 249 -2.62 23.81 15.29
C ALA A 249 -2.58 22.61 14.32
N PHE A 250 -2.54 21.42 14.89
CA PHE A 250 -2.44 20.15 14.17
C PHE A 250 -3.50 19.18 14.68
N VAL A 251 -4.02 18.36 13.78
CA VAL A 251 -4.90 17.25 14.19
C VAL A 251 -4.08 16.23 14.98
N CYS A 252 -4.37 16.07 16.26
CA CYS A 252 -3.67 15.15 17.17
C CYS A 252 -4.40 13.82 17.33
N SER A 253 -5.74 13.86 17.44
CA SER A 253 -6.56 12.64 17.47
C SER A 253 -7.94 12.88 16.86
N LYS A 254 -8.64 11.80 16.59
CA LYS A 254 -10.03 11.79 16.15
C LYS A 254 -10.81 10.86 17.08
N GLU A 255 -11.96 11.31 17.56
CA GLU A 255 -12.85 10.59 18.46
C GLU A 255 -14.18 10.33 17.75
N PRO A 256 -14.35 9.16 17.09
CA PRO A 256 -15.56 8.88 16.31
C PRO A 256 -16.85 8.96 17.12
N ASP A 257 -16.87 8.37 18.32
CA ASP A 257 -18.08 8.28 19.15
C ASP A 257 -18.60 9.65 19.57
N SER A 258 -17.70 10.58 19.89
CA SER A 258 -18.04 11.95 20.25
C SER A 258 -18.04 12.91 19.06
N ARG A 259 -17.64 12.42 17.86
CA ARG A 259 -17.45 13.22 16.65
C ARG A 259 -16.52 14.41 16.84
N ARG A 260 -15.45 14.25 17.61
CA ARG A 260 -14.48 15.30 17.89
C ARG A 260 -13.20 15.09 17.09
N VAL A 261 -12.63 16.22 16.67
CA VAL A 261 -11.26 16.31 16.16
C VAL A 261 -10.45 17.13 17.13
N VAL A 262 -9.47 16.48 17.77
CA VAL A 262 -8.61 17.13 18.77
C VAL A 262 -7.48 17.85 18.07
N LEU A 263 -7.35 19.14 18.33
CA LEU A 263 -6.28 19.99 17.83
C LEU A 263 -5.28 20.29 18.94
N GLY A 264 -4.00 20.18 18.62
CA GLY A 264 -2.91 20.45 19.55
C GLY A 264 -1.70 21.07 18.88
N LYS A 265 -0.60 21.19 19.63
CA LYS A 265 0.68 21.72 19.15
C LYS A 265 1.47 20.62 18.43
N ASN A 266 2.53 21.01 17.71
CA ASN A 266 3.37 20.03 17.01
C ASN A 266 4.00 19.00 17.96
N GLN A 267 4.33 19.38 19.19
CA GLN A 267 4.91 18.48 20.18
C GLN A 267 3.95 17.35 20.60
N ASP A 268 2.63 17.58 20.54
CA ASP A 268 1.59 16.63 20.93
C ASP A 268 1.42 15.49 19.91
N LEU A 269 2.09 15.60 18.76
CA LEU A 269 2.10 14.58 17.72
C LEU A 269 3.16 13.49 17.91
N PHE A 270 4.06 13.63 18.88
CA PHE A 270 5.19 12.73 19.02
C PHE A 270 4.90 11.63 20.04
N THR A 271 5.23 10.40 19.67
CA THR A 271 5.17 9.22 20.53
C THR A 271 6.43 8.35 20.39
N ARG A 272 6.84 7.73 21.47
CA ARG A 272 7.92 6.72 21.49
C ARG A 272 7.41 5.30 21.33
N GLU A 273 6.19 5.05 21.78
CA GLU A 273 5.62 3.71 21.82
C GLU A 273 4.43 3.62 20.88
N ILE A 274 4.39 2.55 20.10
CA ILE A 274 3.33 2.27 19.16
C ILE A 274 2.87 0.84 19.34
N GLN A 275 1.60 0.65 19.67
CA GLN A 275 0.98 -0.67 19.71
C GLN A 275 0.56 -1.10 18.32
N LEU A 276 0.77 -2.38 18.03
CA LEU A 276 0.45 -2.98 16.75
C LEU A 276 -0.48 -4.19 16.92
N THR A 277 -1.37 -4.30 15.98
CA THR A 277 -2.23 -5.47 15.79
C THR A 277 -1.96 -6.09 14.41
N HIS A 278 -2.50 -7.30 14.18
CA HIS A 278 -2.36 -8.00 12.90
C HIS A 278 -0.89 -8.16 12.45
N VAL A 279 0.01 -8.37 13.39
CA VAL A 279 1.44 -8.56 13.10
C VAL A 279 1.65 -9.77 12.19
N ASN A 280 2.40 -9.56 11.11
CA ASN A 280 2.84 -10.59 10.18
C ASN A 280 4.37 -10.59 10.12
N LEU A 281 5.00 -11.75 10.36
CA LEU A 281 6.44 -11.94 10.31
C LEU A 281 6.82 -12.66 9.02
N LEU A 282 7.73 -12.09 8.24
CA LEU A 282 8.19 -12.62 6.96
C LEU A 282 9.54 -13.31 7.04
N ALA A 283 10.52 -12.68 7.68
CA ALA A 283 11.89 -13.17 7.70
C ALA A 283 12.20 -14.11 8.86
N VAL A 284 11.43 -14.05 9.95
CA VAL A 284 11.60 -14.87 11.17
C VAL A 284 10.33 -15.64 11.49
N ASP A 285 10.44 -16.73 12.26
CA ASP A 285 9.28 -17.52 12.67
C ASP A 285 8.58 -16.89 13.89
N SER A 286 9.38 -16.33 14.80
CA SER A 286 8.92 -15.65 16.02
C SER A 286 9.90 -14.56 16.44
N ILE A 287 9.46 -13.70 17.35
CA ILE A 287 10.29 -12.73 18.06
C ILE A 287 10.10 -13.02 19.56
N ASP A 288 10.93 -13.92 20.09
CA ASP A 288 10.80 -14.40 21.47
C ASP A 288 11.48 -13.47 22.49
N THR A 289 12.38 -12.61 22.02
CA THR A 289 13.09 -11.59 22.82
C THR A 289 13.03 -10.25 22.11
N PRO A 290 13.15 -9.11 22.82
CA PRO A 290 13.18 -7.80 22.20
C PRO A 290 14.16 -7.74 21.03
N MET A 291 13.67 -7.34 19.84
CA MET A 291 14.44 -7.31 18.60
C MET A 291 14.71 -5.86 18.18
N ALA A 292 15.99 -5.50 18.04
CA ALA A 292 16.37 -4.21 17.48
C ALA A 292 16.16 -4.21 15.96
N VAL A 293 15.48 -3.17 15.45
CA VAL A 293 15.09 -3.03 14.03
C VAL A 293 15.17 -1.57 13.60
N THR A 294 15.08 -1.35 12.30
CA THR A 294 14.62 -0.04 11.76
C THR A 294 13.14 -0.14 11.46
N ALA A 295 12.29 0.75 12.02
CA ALA A 295 10.86 0.73 11.81
C ALA A 295 10.36 1.94 11.02
N ARG A 296 9.45 1.72 10.05
CA ARG A 296 8.79 2.75 9.22
C ARG A 296 7.30 2.77 9.57
N ILE A 297 6.77 3.94 9.95
CA ILE A 297 5.36 4.13 10.34
C ILE A 297 4.47 4.69 9.23
N ARG A 298 5.02 4.93 8.05
CA ARG A 298 4.34 5.31 6.80
C ARG A 298 5.28 5.12 5.62
N SER A 299 4.75 5.10 4.40
CA SER A 299 5.54 4.85 3.18
C SER A 299 6.66 5.88 2.97
N THR A 300 6.41 7.14 3.26
CA THR A 300 7.40 8.23 3.13
C THR A 300 8.36 8.37 4.32
N HIS A 301 8.19 7.56 5.37
CA HIS A 301 9.09 7.58 6.53
C HIS A 301 10.43 6.92 6.18
N ARG A 302 11.55 7.57 6.50
CA ARG A 302 12.89 7.04 6.22
C ARG A 302 13.25 5.82 7.06
N GLY A 303 12.51 5.61 8.17
CA GLY A 303 12.79 4.61 9.17
C GLY A 303 13.58 5.19 10.34
N ALA A 304 13.31 4.67 11.54
CA ALA A 304 13.98 5.05 12.76
C ALA A 304 14.34 3.79 13.57
N ALA A 305 15.41 3.87 14.36
CA ALA A 305 15.81 2.80 15.25
C ALA A 305 14.73 2.54 16.31
N ALA A 306 14.39 1.28 16.50
CA ALA A 306 13.35 0.84 17.41
C ALA A 306 13.59 -0.58 17.90
N THR A 307 12.93 -0.94 18.99
CA THR A 307 12.86 -2.31 19.50
C THR A 307 11.43 -2.82 19.36
N VAL A 308 11.27 -4.00 18.78
CA VAL A 308 9.98 -4.71 18.69
C VAL A 308 9.90 -5.76 19.79
N VAL A 309 8.77 -5.77 20.50
CA VAL A 309 8.44 -6.74 21.54
C VAL A 309 7.06 -7.32 21.23
N MET A 310 6.97 -8.64 21.10
CA MET A 310 5.65 -9.28 20.98
C MET A 310 4.92 -9.20 22.32
N THR A 311 3.66 -8.76 22.29
CA THR A 311 2.80 -8.61 23.48
C THR A 311 1.66 -9.61 23.52
N GLY A 312 1.48 -10.38 22.45
CA GLY A 312 0.46 -11.42 22.32
C GLY A 312 0.46 -11.98 20.90
N ASP A 313 -0.50 -12.85 20.64
CA ASP A 313 -0.68 -13.43 19.31
C ASP A 313 -1.02 -12.31 18.30
N HIS A 314 -0.18 -12.15 17.28
CA HIS A 314 -0.30 -11.09 16.28
C HIS A 314 -0.36 -9.66 16.86
N GLN A 315 0.23 -9.43 18.04
CA GLN A 315 0.33 -8.13 18.68
C GLN A 315 1.77 -7.81 19.06
N ALA A 316 2.18 -6.55 18.92
CA ALA A 316 3.51 -6.10 19.30
C ALA A 316 3.48 -4.66 19.81
N LEU A 317 4.49 -4.35 20.63
CA LEU A 317 4.87 -3.00 21.01
C LEU A 317 6.17 -2.63 20.27
N VAL A 318 6.16 -1.50 19.59
CA VAL A 318 7.36 -0.91 18.98
C VAL A 318 7.78 0.30 19.80
N ILE A 319 8.99 0.24 20.35
CA ILE A 319 9.58 1.28 21.17
C ILE A 319 10.70 1.94 20.36
N PHE A 320 10.51 3.19 19.98
CA PHE A 320 11.50 3.96 19.23
C PHE A 320 12.54 4.59 20.13
N ASP A 321 13.79 4.64 19.69
CA ASP A 321 14.87 5.32 20.41
C ASP A 321 14.56 6.82 20.54
N GLU A 322 13.99 7.43 19.48
CA GLU A 322 13.55 8.81 19.44
C GLU A 322 12.05 8.90 19.12
N PRO A 323 11.30 9.83 19.75
CA PRO A 323 9.88 9.97 19.49
C PRO A 323 9.55 10.19 18.00
N GLN A 324 8.54 9.49 17.50
CA GLN A 324 8.11 9.56 16.10
C GLN A 324 6.85 10.41 15.95
N ARG A 325 6.84 11.25 14.88
CA ARG A 325 5.76 12.19 14.64
C ARG A 325 4.59 11.56 13.91
N ALA A 326 3.37 11.79 14.40
CA ALA A 326 2.11 11.48 13.73
C ALA A 326 1.99 9.98 13.36
N ALA A 327 2.17 9.10 14.34
CA ALA A 327 1.80 7.70 14.20
C ALA A 327 0.26 7.62 14.10
N CYS A 328 -0.23 7.17 12.95
CA CYS A 328 -1.67 7.17 12.66
C CYS A 328 -2.24 5.77 12.82
N ARG A 329 -3.30 5.62 13.62
CA ARG A 329 -4.10 4.39 13.69
C ARG A 329 -4.54 3.96 12.28
N GLY A 330 -4.44 2.66 11.98
CA GLY A 330 -4.78 2.10 10.68
C GLY A 330 -3.63 2.10 9.66
N GLN A 331 -2.57 2.89 9.89
CA GLN A 331 -1.35 2.82 9.09
C GLN A 331 -0.51 1.60 9.46
N SER A 332 0.40 1.23 8.57
CA SER A 332 1.35 0.15 8.83
C SER A 332 2.59 0.66 9.56
N CYS A 333 3.09 -0.17 10.49
CA CYS A 333 4.46 -0.08 10.98
C CYS A 333 5.24 -1.29 10.46
N VAL A 334 6.27 -1.07 9.66
CA VAL A 334 7.04 -2.13 8.99
C VAL A 334 8.46 -2.16 9.51
N PHE A 335 8.96 -3.35 9.89
CA PHE A 335 10.26 -3.57 10.50
C PHE A 335 11.27 -4.09 9.49
N TYR A 336 12.50 -3.60 9.58
CA TYR A 336 13.60 -3.96 8.71
C TYR A 336 14.86 -4.33 9.50
N LEU A 337 15.58 -5.33 9.01
CA LEU A 337 17.00 -5.57 9.33
C LEU A 337 17.82 -5.33 8.06
N GLY A 338 18.51 -4.21 8.01
CA GLY A 338 19.14 -3.73 6.77
C GLY A 338 18.11 -3.55 5.67
N ASP A 339 18.22 -4.34 4.58
CA ASP A 339 17.27 -4.35 3.46
C ASP A 339 16.12 -5.34 3.64
N VAL A 340 16.23 -6.29 4.56
CA VAL A 340 15.25 -7.37 4.73
C VAL A 340 14.04 -6.86 5.50
N VAL A 341 12.84 -7.10 4.96
CA VAL A 341 11.57 -6.88 5.67
C VAL A 341 11.38 -8.02 6.67
N VAL A 342 11.54 -7.73 7.96
CA VAL A 342 11.31 -8.70 9.04
C VAL A 342 9.81 -9.01 9.17
N GLY A 343 8.99 -7.98 9.06
CA GLY A 343 7.54 -8.05 9.18
C GLY A 343 6.94 -6.67 9.39
N GLY A 344 5.73 -6.64 9.90
CA GLY A 344 5.03 -5.39 10.20
C GLY A 344 3.73 -5.65 10.96
N GLY A 345 3.03 -4.57 11.30
CA GLY A 345 1.72 -4.60 11.93
C GLY A 345 0.90 -3.35 11.60
N ILE A 346 -0.37 -3.37 11.97
CA ILE A 346 -1.27 -2.21 11.84
C ILE A 346 -1.20 -1.44 13.17
N ILE A 347 -0.98 -0.14 13.10
CA ILE A 347 -0.97 0.77 14.24
C ILE A 347 -2.39 0.85 14.82
N SER A 348 -2.55 0.54 16.11
CA SER A 348 -3.83 0.51 16.84
C SER A 348 -4.14 1.82 17.55
#